data_bb36421561b970b2aea775e832094e18
#
_entry.id   bb36421561b970b2aea775e832094e18
#
_cell.length_a   1.000
_cell.length_b   1.000
_cell.length_c   1.000
_cell.angle_alpha   90.00
_cell.angle_beta   90.00
_cell.angle_gamma   90.00
#
_symmetry.space_group_name_H-M   'P 1'
#
loop_
_entity.id
_entity.type
_entity.pdbx_description
1 polymer ?
#
loop_
_entity_poly.entity_id
_entity_poly.type
_entity_poly.pdbx_seq_one_letter_code
_entity_poly.pdbx_strand_id
1 'polypeptide(L)'
;EKLVDEAVNFNAFDLLQQMAWRIAAEGQRVLREDFVIEIARDPRYKGADRVEKLVDSLIGLHIVEQSVDHKGSWLTFFVDTYLEYFFARRLALDFCERHAPLPGQLDVTNERNFEILKLTLELICSGWVRKEGCIADGRDFVKTLYDLGRNPAQPATTTTADGVLQT
;
A
#
# COMPACT_ATOMS: atom_id res chain seq x y z
N GLU A 1 3.78 -16.35 -24.44
CA GLU A 1 4.22 -16.81 -23.09
C GLU A 1 4.77 -15.65 -22.26
N LYS A 2 5.79 -14.89 -22.73
CA LYS A 2 6.36 -13.74 -22.00
C LYS A 2 5.35 -12.63 -21.62
N LEU A 3 4.41 -12.27 -22.49
CA LEU A 3 3.41 -11.24 -22.24
C LEU A 3 2.36 -11.66 -21.19
N VAL A 4 2.11 -12.96 -21.07
CA VAL A 4 1.23 -13.51 -20.03
C VAL A 4 1.91 -13.44 -18.67
N ASP A 5 3.23 -13.73 -18.62
CA ASP A 5 4.02 -13.65 -17.38
C ASP A 5 4.15 -12.21 -16.87
N GLU A 6 4.31 -11.23 -17.77
CA GLU A 6 4.35 -9.81 -17.37
C GLU A 6 3.01 -9.31 -16.80
N ALA A 7 1.89 -9.71 -17.39
CA ALA A 7 0.56 -9.34 -16.90
C ALA A 7 0.23 -10.02 -15.55
N VAL A 8 0.67 -11.27 -15.36
CA VAL A 8 0.55 -11.99 -14.09
C VAL A 8 1.43 -11.33 -13.02
N ASN A 9 2.66 -10.97 -13.36
CA ASN A 9 3.57 -10.29 -12.44
C ASN A 9 3.02 -8.91 -12.01
N PHE A 10 2.47 -8.13 -12.94
CA PHE A 10 1.87 -6.84 -12.61
C PHE A 10 0.72 -6.99 -11.62
N ASN A 11 -0.18 -7.94 -11.83
CA ASN A 11 -1.28 -8.20 -10.92
C ASN A 11 -0.80 -8.68 -9.54
N ALA A 12 0.26 -9.48 -9.48
CA ALA A 12 0.83 -9.94 -8.21
C ALA A 12 1.44 -8.79 -7.40
N PHE A 13 2.18 -7.90 -8.05
CA PHE A 13 2.75 -6.73 -7.37
C PHE A 13 1.67 -5.76 -6.88
N ASP A 14 0.63 -5.51 -7.67
CA ASP A 14 -0.48 -4.66 -7.26
C ASP A 14 -1.24 -5.29 -6.08
N LEU A 15 -1.50 -6.61 -6.12
CA LEU A 15 -2.12 -7.35 -5.02
C LEU A 15 -1.30 -7.22 -3.72
N LEU A 16 0.02 -7.38 -3.79
CA LEU A 16 0.91 -7.26 -2.62
C LEU A 16 0.90 -5.84 -2.06
N GLN A 17 0.84 -4.81 -2.90
CA GLN A 17 0.70 -3.43 -2.45
C GLN A 17 -0.65 -3.16 -1.77
N GLN A 18 -1.74 -3.71 -2.30
CA GLN A 18 -3.07 -3.63 -1.67
C GLN A 18 -3.07 -4.33 -0.31
N MET A 19 -2.46 -5.53 -0.23
CA MET A 19 -2.35 -6.27 1.02
C MET A 19 -1.50 -5.51 2.06
N ALA A 20 -0.36 -4.97 1.65
CA ALA A 20 0.50 -4.17 2.52
C ALA A 20 -0.22 -2.94 3.08
N TRP A 21 -0.99 -2.27 2.22
CA TRP A 21 -1.82 -1.13 2.62
C TRP A 21 -2.87 -1.51 3.67
N ARG A 22 -3.59 -2.62 3.45
CA ARG A 22 -4.61 -3.11 4.38
C ARG A 22 -4.00 -3.52 5.71
N ILE A 23 -2.90 -4.26 5.70
CA ILE A 23 -2.19 -4.67 6.92
C ILE A 23 -1.72 -3.44 7.72
N ALA A 24 -1.23 -2.40 7.05
CA ALA A 24 -0.82 -1.17 7.73
C ALA A 24 -2.00 -0.41 8.34
N ALA A 25 -3.20 -0.48 7.72
CA ALA A 25 -4.40 0.19 8.20
C ALA A 25 -5.13 -0.59 9.31
N GLU A 26 -5.17 -1.92 9.23
CA GLU A 26 -5.98 -2.79 10.10
C GLU A 26 -5.17 -3.48 11.20
N GLY A 27 -3.85 -3.45 11.11
CA GLY A 27 -2.95 -4.12 12.04
C GLY A 27 -2.02 -5.12 11.34
N GLN A 28 -1.75 -6.26 11.97
CA GLN A 28 -0.70 -7.17 11.50
C GLN A 28 -1.13 -8.17 10.42
N ARG A 29 -2.43 -8.28 10.13
CA ARG A 29 -2.99 -9.32 9.23
C ARG A 29 -4.33 -8.90 8.65
N VAL A 30 -4.70 -9.50 7.51
CA VAL A 30 -6.00 -9.30 6.85
C VAL A 30 -6.76 -10.61 6.72
N LEU A 31 -8.09 -10.55 6.83
CA LEU A 31 -8.92 -11.74 6.63
C LEU A 31 -8.93 -12.11 5.15
N ARG A 32 -8.58 -13.36 4.82
CA ARG A 32 -8.44 -13.82 3.42
C ARG A 32 -9.71 -13.61 2.61
N GLU A 33 -10.84 -14.01 3.14
CA GLU A 33 -12.12 -13.94 2.43
C GLU A 33 -12.49 -12.50 2.08
N ASP A 34 -12.39 -11.58 3.04
CA ASP A 34 -12.69 -10.17 2.83
C ASP A 34 -11.73 -9.53 1.82
N PHE A 35 -10.45 -9.86 1.92
CA PHE A 35 -9.43 -9.38 1.00
C PHE A 35 -9.69 -9.85 -0.43
N VAL A 36 -9.96 -11.15 -0.63
CA VAL A 36 -10.27 -11.71 -1.95
C VAL A 36 -11.52 -11.07 -2.56
N ILE A 37 -12.59 -10.93 -1.77
CA ILE A 37 -13.85 -10.31 -2.24
C ILE A 37 -13.63 -8.85 -2.65
N GLU A 38 -12.88 -8.10 -1.87
CA GLU A 38 -12.60 -6.69 -2.17
C GLU A 38 -11.78 -6.54 -3.46
N ILE A 39 -10.67 -7.26 -3.56
CA ILE A 39 -9.80 -7.20 -4.74
C ILE A 39 -10.52 -7.68 -6.00
N ALA A 40 -11.38 -8.69 -5.90
CA ALA A 40 -12.15 -9.22 -7.01
C ALA A 40 -13.15 -8.21 -7.62
N ARG A 41 -13.50 -7.14 -6.89
CA ARG A 41 -14.33 -6.04 -7.42
C ARG A 41 -13.60 -5.20 -8.48
N ASP A 42 -12.28 -5.20 -8.47
CA ASP A 42 -11.50 -4.55 -9.51
C ASP A 42 -11.49 -5.42 -10.78
N PRO A 43 -12.04 -4.92 -11.92
CA PRO A 43 -12.14 -5.68 -13.17
C PRO A 43 -10.80 -6.23 -13.69
N ARG A 44 -9.68 -5.61 -13.30
CA ARG A 44 -8.33 -6.04 -13.69
C ARG A 44 -8.01 -7.47 -13.24
N TYR A 45 -8.60 -7.91 -12.12
CA TYR A 45 -8.38 -9.25 -11.57
C TYR A 45 -9.28 -10.33 -12.16
N LYS A 46 -10.34 -9.97 -12.90
CA LYS A 46 -11.24 -10.92 -13.58
C LYS A 46 -11.94 -11.92 -12.64
N GLY A 47 -12.26 -11.50 -11.42
CA GLY A 47 -13.07 -12.24 -10.44
C GLY A 47 -12.30 -12.95 -9.33
N ALA A 48 -13.05 -13.46 -8.37
CA ALA A 48 -12.54 -14.01 -7.11
C ALA A 48 -11.64 -15.24 -7.31
N ASP A 49 -12.01 -16.17 -8.18
CA ASP A 49 -11.23 -17.40 -8.45
C ASP A 49 -9.80 -17.10 -8.91
N ARG A 50 -9.62 -16.00 -9.66
CA ARG A 50 -8.30 -15.60 -10.12
C ARG A 50 -7.48 -14.95 -9.01
N VAL A 51 -8.13 -14.14 -8.16
CA VAL A 51 -7.48 -13.55 -6.98
C VAL A 51 -7.06 -14.66 -6.02
N GLU A 52 -7.91 -15.65 -5.76
CA GLU A 52 -7.57 -16.79 -4.91
C GLU A 52 -6.36 -17.57 -5.42
N LYS A 53 -6.34 -17.91 -6.70
CA LYS A 53 -5.18 -18.59 -7.32
C LYS A 53 -3.90 -17.77 -7.21
N LEU A 54 -4.01 -16.45 -7.31
CA LEU A 54 -2.86 -15.57 -7.16
C LEU A 54 -2.37 -15.55 -5.70
N VAL A 55 -3.28 -15.47 -4.73
CA VAL A 55 -2.97 -15.57 -3.30
C VAL A 55 -2.31 -16.92 -2.99
N ASP A 56 -2.87 -18.04 -3.47
CA ASP A 56 -2.29 -19.38 -3.27
C ASP A 56 -0.89 -19.50 -3.87
N SER A 57 -0.66 -18.87 -5.03
CA SER A 57 0.67 -18.82 -5.64
C SER A 57 1.67 -18.04 -4.78
N LEU A 58 1.25 -16.92 -4.19
CA LEU A 58 2.10 -16.11 -3.30
C LEU A 58 2.41 -16.83 -1.98
N ILE A 59 1.47 -17.63 -1.48
CA ILE A 59 1.69 -18.53 -0.33
C ILE A 59 2.69 -19.62 -0.69
N GLY A 60 2.52 -20.26 -1.86
CA GLY A 60 3.45 -21.28 -2.35
C GLY A 60 4.86 -20.76 -2.60
N LEU A 61 5.02 -19.47 -2.89
CA LEU A 61 6.33 -18.80 -3.04
C LEU A 61 6.91 -18.27 -1.72
N HIS A 62 6.25 -18.49 -0.59
CA HIS A 62 6.64 -17.99 0.74
C HIS A 62 6.81 -16.45 0.78
N ILE A 63 6.01 -15.72 0.00
CA ILE A 63 5.92 -14.25 0.09
C ILE A 63 4.84 -13.87 1.10
N VAL A 64 3.74 -14.62 1.08
CA VAL A 64 2.59 -14.48 1.98
C VAL A 64 2.48 -15.74 2.84
N GLU A 65 2.15 -15.57 4.10
CA GLU A 65 1.84 -16.64 5.04
C GLU A 65 0.34 -16.65 5.33
N GLN A 66 -0.22 -17.85 5.45
CA GLN A 66 -1.60 -18.06 5.86
C GLN A 66 -1.65 -18.71 7.23
N SER A 67 -2.43 -18.15 8.12
CA SER A 67 -2.76 -18.72 9.43
C SER A 67 -4.27 -18.87 9.57
N VAL A 68 -4.72 -19.85 10.36
CA VAL A 68 -6.14 -20.10 10.61
C VAL A 68 -6.42 -20.03 12.11
N ASP A 69 -7.46 -19.30 12.48
CA ASP A 69 -7.97 -19.27 13.85
C ASP A 69 -9.51 -19.40 13.85
N HIS A 70 -10.14 -19.26 15.02
CA HIS A 70 -11.60 -19.38 15.20
C HIS A 70 -12.41 -18.31 14.44
N LYS A 71 -11.76 -17.24 13.96
CA LYS A 71 -12.40 -16.15 13.18
C LYS A 71 -12.25 -16.34 11.68
N GLY A 72 -11.36 -17.22 11.24
CA GLY A 72 -11.18 -17.49 9.82
C GLY A 72 -9.71 -17.67 9.41
N SER A 73 -9.47 -17.50 8.12
CA SER A 73 -8.16 -17.62 7.51
C SER A 73 -7.54 -16.23 7.30
N TRP A 74 -6.33 -16.03 7.80
CA TRP A 74 -5.64 -14.76 7.82
C TRP A 74 -4.41 -14.78 6.93
N LEU A 75 -4.16 -13.67 6.26
CA LEU A 75 -2.97 -13.45 5.44
C LEU A 75 -2.06 -12.43 6.10
N THR A 76 -0.76 -12.70 6.09
CA THR A 76 0.30 -11.79 6.47
C THR A 76 1.50 -11.96 5.52
N PHE A 77 2.46 -11.06 5.56
CA PHE A 77 3.73 -11.28 4.87
C PHE A 77 4.61 -12.26 5.66
N PHE A 78 5.31 -13.13 4.93
CA PHE A 78 6.23 -14.10 5.53
C PHE A 78 7.39 -13.41 6.27
N VAL A 79 7.86 -12.27 5.77
CA VAL A 79 8.85 -11.42 6.43
C VAL A 79 8.41 -9.96 6.40
N ASP A 80 8.70 -9.22 7.46
CA ASP A 80 8.33 -7.81 7.61
C ASP A 80 8.89 -6.92 6.51
N THR A 81 10.08 -7.21 6.00
CA THR A 81 10.71 -6.47 4.90
C THR A 81 9.86 -6.46 3.63
N TYR A 82 9.10 -7.53 3.35
CA TYR A 82 8.16 -7.53 2.22
C TYR A 82 7.01 -6.55 2.46
N LEU A 83 6.45 -6.53 3.67
CA LEU A 83 5.41 -5.57 4.03
C LEU A 83 5.93 -4.13 3.85
N GLU A 84 7.09 -3.82 4.41
CA GLU A 84 7.70 -2.50 4.33
C GLU A 84 7.95 -2.07 2.89
N TYR A 85 8.51 -2.97 2.06
CA TYR A 85 8.78 -2.71 0.65
C TYR A 85 7.50 -2.45 -0.16
N PHE A 86 6.48 -3.30 -0.03
CA PHE A 86 5.24 -3.13 -0.80
C PHE A 86 4.42 -1.93 -0.33
N PHE A 87 4.49 -1.61 0.96
CA PHE A 87 3.87 -0.41 1.48
C PHE A 87 4.59 0.86 0.99
N ALA A 88 5.93 0.89 1.02
CA ALA A 88 6.72 1.99 0.48
C ALA A 88 6.47 2.21 -1.02
N ARG A 89 6.37 1.12 -1.80
CA ARG A 89 6.00 1.19 -3.23
C ARG A 89 4.64 1.85 -3.44
N ARG A 90 3.67 1.49 -2.62
CA ARG A 90 2.32 2.07 -2.71
C ARG A 90 2.35 3.55 -2.36
N LEU A 91 3.05 3.94 -1.29
CA LEU A 91 3.22 5.33 -0.92
C LEU A 91 3.86 6.16 -2.02
N ALA A 92 4.92 5.64 -2.65
CA ALA A 92 5.61 6.31 -3.75
C ALA A 92 4.68 6.56 -4.95
N LEU A 93 3.88 5.55 -5.33
CA LEU A 93 2.89 5.68 -6.41
C LEU A 93 1.79 6.68 -6.06
N ASP A 94 1.22 6.57 -4.86
CA ASP A 94 0.14 7.45 -4.43
C ASP A 94 0.62 8.91 -4.32
N PHE A 95 1.84 9.14 -3.85
CA PHE A 95 2.43 10.47 -3.77
C PHE A 95 2.72 11.08 -5.16
N CYS A 96 3.40 10.34 -6.04
CA CYS A 96 3.86 10.86 -7.33
C CYS A 96 2.78 10.92 -8.40
N GLU A 97 1.88 9.93 -8.45
CA GLU A 97 0.88 9.82 -9.53
C GLU A 97 -0.49 10.34 -9.13
N ARG A 98 -0.88 10.12 -7.89
CA ARG A 98 -2.22 10.45 -7.41
C ARG A 98 -2.25 11.73 -6.60
N HIS A 99 -1.08 12.28 -6.24
CA HIS A 99 -0.94 13.42 -5.34
C HIS A 99 -1.73 13.22 -4.04
N ALA A 100 -1.81 11.96 -3.60
CA ALA A 100 -2.53 11.62 -2.39
C ALA A 100 -1.74 12.08 -1.15
N PRO A 101 -2.42 12.60 -0.12
CA PRO A 101 -1.76 12.93 1.13
C PRO A 101 -1.20 11.67 1.78
N LEU A 102 -0.10 11.82 2.52
CA LEU A 102 0.42 10.71 3.31
C LEU A 102 -0.62 10.27 4.36
N PRO A 103 -0.74 8.95 4.61
CA PRO A 103 -1.67 8.45 5.60
C PRO A 103 -1.40 9.07 6.97
N GLY A 104 -2.43 9.62 7.62
CA GLY A 104 -2.30 10.28 8.93
C GLY A 104 -1.87 9.35 10.07
N GLN A 105 -1.88 8.04 9.85
CA GLN A 105 -1.39 7.02 10.79
C GLN A 105 0.11 6.74 10.67
N LEU A 106 0.80 7.34 9.69
CA LEU A 106 2.26 7.27 9.60
C LEU A 106 2.89 8.18 10.66
N ASP A 107 3.16 7.61 11.84
CA ASP A 107 3.94 8.26 12.86
C ASP A 107 5.42 8.26 12.46
N VAL A 108 5.94 9.43 12.10
CA VAL A 108 7.33 9.63 11.66
C VAL A 108 8.36 9.38 12.77
N THR A 109 7.91 9.29 14.02
CA THR A 109 8.78 8.98 15.17
C THR A 109 8.95 7.48 15.39
N ASN A 110 8.14 6.66 14.75
CA ASN A 110 8.24 5.21 14.83
C ASN A 110 9.35 4.71 13.88
N GLU A 111 10.29 3.93 14.40
CA GLU A 111 11.44 3.40 13.66
C GLU A 111 11.04 2.64 12.40
N ARG A 112 10.01 1.80 12.48
CA ARG A 112 9.50 1.04 11.33
C ARG A 112 8.95 1.98 10.25
N ASN A 113 8.17 2.98 10.64
CA ASN A 113 7.65 3.96 9.70
C ASN A 113 8.76 4.78 9.08
N PHE A 114 9.82 5.08 9.83
CA PHE A 114 10.99 5.78 9.30
C PHE A 114 11.69 4.99 8.19
N GLU A 115 11.89 3.69 8.35
CA GLU A 115 12.47 2.83 7.30
C GLU A 115 11.57 2.76 6.06
N ILE A 116 10.26 2.67 6.24
CA ILE A 116 9.28 2.72 5.14
C ILE A 116 9.39 4.06 4.39
N LEU A 117 9.45 5.18 5.10
CA LEU A 117 9.53 6.52 4.50
C LEU A 117 10.85 6.74 3.77
N LYS A 118 11.95 6.25 4.33
CA LYS A 118 13.28 6.25 3.68
C LYS A 118 13.24 5.45 2.38
N LEU A 119 12.71 4.25 2.41
CA LEU A 119 12.56 3.40 1.23
C LEU A 119 11.63 4.04 0.19
N THR A 120 10.56 4.70 0.63
CA THR A 120 9.67 5.48 -0.25
C THR A 120 10.44 6.59 -0.97
N LEU A 121 11.25 7.36 -0.25
CA LEU A 121 12.09 8.41 -0.82
C LEU A 121 13.09 7.84 -1.84
N GLU A 122 13.73 6.72 -1.53
CA GLU A 122 14.65 6.04 -2.45
C GLU A 122 13.93 5.61 -3.74
N LEU A 123 12.72 5.06 -3.65
CA LEU A 123 11.91 4.68 -4.81
C LEU A 123 11.51 5.89 -5.66
N ILE A 124 11.17 7.02 -5.05
CA ILE A 124 10.85 8.27 -5.75
C ILE A 124 12.10 8.80 -6.47
N CYS A 125 13.24 8.91 -5.78
CA CYS A 125 14.47 9.50 -6.31
C CYS A 125 15.15 8.62 -7.37
N SER A 126 15.01 7.29 -7.28
CA SER A 126 15.59 6.36 -8.26
C SER A 126 14.90 6.39 -9.63
N GLY A 127 13.80 7.12 -9.75
CA GLY A 127 13.00 7.16 -10.99
C GLY A 127 12.18 5.88 -11.21
N TRP A 128 12.00 5.07 -10.17
CA TRP A 128 11.20 3.86 -10.26
C TRP A 128 9.72 4.15 -10.60
N VAL A 129 9.16 5.24 -10.06
CA VAL A 129 7.77 5.67 -10.33
C VAL A 129 7.67 6.39 -11.67
N ARG A 130 8.62 7.27 -11.97
CA ARG A 130 8.69 8.04 -13.23
C ARG A 130 10.07 7.90 -13.83
N LYS A 131 10.14 7.52 -15.12
CA LYS A 131 11.40 7.30 -15.84
C LYS A 131 12.32 8.55 -15.91
N GLU A 132 11.76 9.73 -15.73
CA GLU A 132 12.49 11.00 -15.78
C GLU A 132 12.78 11.51 -14.36
N GLY A 133 13.51 10.73 -13.61
CA GLY A 133 14.03 10.97 -12.26
C GLY A 133 13.52 12.20 -11.51
N CYS A 134 12.68 12.01 -10.51
CA CYS A 134 11.99 13.09 -9.83
C CYS A 134 12.70 13.55 -8.56
N ILE A 135 13.85 14.23 -8.74
CA ILE A 135 14.48 14.97 -7.62
C ILE A 135 13.50 16.02 -7.06
N ALA A 136 12.64 16.60 -7.90
CA ALA A 136 11.62 17.53 -7.46
C ALA A 136 10.58 16.83 -6.55
N ASP A 137 10.06 15.69 -6.97
CA ASP A 137 9.10 14.89 -6.16
C ASP A 137 9.73 14.43 -4.84
N GLY A 138 11.03 14.07 -4.86
CA GLY A 138 11.77 13.73 -3.64
C GLY A 138 11.88 14.90 -2.67
N ARG A 139 12.13 16.12 -3.16
CA ARG A 139 12.15 17.33 -2.31
C ARG A 139 10.79 17.64 -1.73
N ASP A 140 9.74 17.52 -2.53
CA ASP A 140 8.36 17.75 -2.09
C ASP A 140 7.92 16.70 -1.06
N PHE A 141 8.36 15.45 -1.23
CA PHE A 141 8.14 14.40 -0.25
C PHE A 141 8.81 14.72 1.09
N VAL A 142 10.09 15.09 1.08
CA VAL A 142 10.83 15.48 2.30
C VAL A 142 10.17 16.69 2.97
N LYS A 143 9.75 17.69 2.21
CA LYS A 143 9.01 18.85 2.74
C LYS A 143 7.72 18.42 3.41
N THR A 144 6.94 17.54 2.78
CA THR A 144 5.70 17.00 3.36
C THR A 144 5.96 16.30 4.69
N LEU A 145 7.01 15.47 4.78
CA LEU A 145 7.41 14.80 6.02
C LEU A 145 7.81 15.80 7.11
N TYR A 146 8.53 16.85 6.75
CA TYR A 146 8.93 17.89 7.68
C TYR A 146 7.72 18.65 8.25
N ASP A 147 6.75 18.97 7.39
CA ASP A 147 5.53 19.66 7.78
C ASP A 147 4.64 18.78 8.69
N LEU A 148 4.57 17.47 8.42
CA LEU A 148 3.88 16.50 9.29
C LEU A 148 4.56 16.39 10.66
N GLY A 149 5.88 16.36 10.73
CA GLY A 149 6.63 16.29 11.99
C GLY A 149 6.48 17.54 12.86
N ARG A 150 6.18 18.68 12.25
CA ARG A 150 5.93 19.95 12.97
C ARG A 150 4.51 20.10 13.51
N ASN A 151 3.52 19.48 12.85
CA ASN A 151 2.11 19.57 13.20
C ASN A 151 1.48 18.18 13.41
N PRO A 152 1.86 17.42 14.44
CA PRO A 152 1.36 16.07 14.66
C PRO A 152 -0.13 15.98 15.00
N ALA A 153 -0.87 17.09 15.08
CA ALA A 153 -2.23 17.15 15.63
C ALA A 153 -3.31 17.67 14.66
N GLN A 154 -3.11 17.68 13.34
CA GLN A 154 -4.23 17.90 12.43
C GLN A 154 -4.61 16.60 11.72
N PRO A 155 -5.68 15.89 12.20
CA PRO A 155 -6.33 14.91 11.33
C PRO A 155 -6.78 15.67 10.08
N ALA A 156 -6.52 15.07 8.90
CA ALA A 156 -6.96 15.61 7.62
C ALA A 156 -8.45 15.97 7.74
N THR A 157 -8.76 17.26 7.80
CA THR A 157 -10.12 17.76 7.69
C THR A 157 -10.58 17.41 6.28
N THR A 158 -11.34 16.33 6.16
CA THR A 158 -12.15 16.06 4.99
C THR A 158 -13.15 17.22 4.91
N THR A 159 -12.87 18.17 4.03
CA THR A 159 -13.84 19.20 3.66
C THR A 159 -14.94 18.49 2.89
N THR A 160 -15.92 17.97 3.59
CA THR A 160 -17.21 17.66 2.99
C THR A 160 -17.83 18.98 2.59
N ALA A 161 -17.81 19.23 1.27
CA ALA A 161 -18.62 20.26 0.64
C ALA A 161 -20.10 19.85 0.73
N ASP A 162 -20.74 20.21 1.84
CA ASP A 162 -22.19 20.32 1.94
C ASP A 162 -22.52 21.39 2.96
N GLY A 163 -22.54 22.64 2.47
CA GLY A 163 -23.16 23.74 3.16
C GLY A 163 -24.68 23.61 3.07
N VAL A 164 -25.29 23.16 4.14
CA VAL A 164 -26.71 23.42 4.38
C VAL A 164 -26.83 24.09 5.74
N LEU A 165 -26.94 25.41 5.70
CA LEU A 165 -27.54 26.23 6.74
C LEU A 165 -29.00 25.79 6.91
N GLN A 166 -29.35 25.30 8.11
CA GLN A 166 -30.74 25.32 8.55
C GLN A 166 -30.81 26.15 9.83
N THR A 167 -31.63 27.18 9.69
CA THR A 167 -32.13 28.09 10.73
C THR A 167 -32.85 27.40 11.90
#